data_88d92d393afb5d6fe458c70ef83638c2
#
_entry.id   88d92d393afb5d6fe458c70ef83638c2
#
_cell.length_a   1.000
_cell.length_b   1.000
_cell.length_c   1.000
_cell.angle_alpha   90.00
_cell.angle_beta   90.00
_cell.angle_gamma   90.00
#
_symmetry.space_group_name_H-M   'P 1'
#
loop_
_entity.id
_entity.type
_entity.pdbx_description
1 polymer ?
#
loop_
_entity_poly.entity_id
_entity_poly.type
_entity_poly.pdbx_seq_one_letter_code
_entity_poly.pdbx_strand_id
1 'polypeptide(L)'
;LRLLNVTAGAGGKSYMNYSKVPAKLSEFCTRLNRERENHAAKSMTQLYEISFDAHYDLVTIHPWADGNGRMARLLMNMLQFEFGLIPTKILKEDKEEYIKALVETRENEDLNVFREFMTATMIKNITRDIEVYRKSINDTSISGEKPQKSREKKVKSREKIMALLSQDNTLSAATLAERIGITAKAVEKQIAALKADGVLRRIGPDKGGYW
;
A
#
# COMPACT_ATOMS: atom_id res chain seq x y z
N LEU A 1 2.12 -0.36 -25.48
CA LEU A 1 0.94 -1.20 -25.71
C LEU A 1 1.34 -2.52 -26.36
N ARG A 2 0.59 -3.60 -26.11
CA ARG A 2 0.84 -4.88 -26.76
C ARG A 2 0.60 -4.81 -28.28
N LEU A 3 1.37 -5.60 -29.01
CA LEU A 3 1.31 -5.69 -30.47
C LEU A 3 0.76 -7.04 -30.96
N LEU A 4 0.33 -7.90 -30.02
CA LEU A 4 -0.19 -9.23 -30.30
C LEU A 4 -1.48 -9.48 -29.48
N ASN A 5 -2.30 -10.40 -29.96
CA ASN A 5 -3.44 -10.89 -29.20
C ASN A 5 -2.94 -11.77 -28.05
N VAL A 6 -3.60 -11.64 -26.89
CA VAL A 6 -3.30 -12.40 -25.69
C VAL A 6 -4.57 -13.07 -25.16
N THR A 7 -4.42 -14.16 -24.44
CA THR A 7 -5.50 -14.93 -23.83
C THR A 7 -5.39 -14.95 -22.32
N ALA A 8 -6.50 -15.11 -21.62
CA ALA A 8 -6.56 -15.23 -20.17
C ALA A 8 -6.13 -16.63 -19.74
N GLY A 9 -4.83 -16.84 -19.47
CA GLY A 9 -4.29 -18.12 -18.99
C GLY A 9 -4.45 -19.28 -19.99
N ALA A 10 -4.15 -20.50 -19.54
CA ALA A 10 -4.31 -21.70 -20.35
C ALA A 10 -5.81 -22.02 -20.57
N GLY A 11 -6.25 -22.00 -21.82
CA GLY A 11 -7.65 -22.28 -22.20
C GLY A 11 -8.63 -21.12 -22.01
N GLY A 12 -8.15 -19.93 -21.61
CA GLY A 12 -9.00 -18.76 -21.45
C GLY A 12 -9.43 -18.11 -22.76
N LYS A 13 -10.57 -17.35 -22.71
CA LYS A 13 -11.03 -16.55 -23.83
C LYS A 13 -10.02 -15.45 -24.18
N SER A 14 -9.91 -15.11 -25.46
CA SER A 14 -9.06 -14.02 -25.93
C SER A 14 -9.52 -12.68 -25.36
N TYR A 15 -8.58 -11.84 -24.97
CA TYR A 15 -8.84 -10.43 -24.72
C TYR A 15 -9.14 -9.69 -26.03
N MET A 16 -9.48 -8.41 -25.90
CA MET A 16 -9.72 -7.53 -27.04
C MET A 16 -8.60 -7.63 -28.07
N ASN A 17 -8.94 -7.57 -29.37
CA ASN A 17 -7.94 -7.53 -30.42
C ASN A 17 -6.98 -6.35 -30.21
N TYR A 18 -5.67 -6.61 -30.33
CA TYR A 18 -4.64 -5.60 -30.07
C TYR A 18 -4.78 -4.33 -30.89
N SER A 19 -5.29 -4.43 -32.14
CA SER A 19 -5.50 -3.27 -33.00
C SER A 19 -6.54 -2.28 -32.48
N LYS A 20 -7.48 -2.74 -31.64
CA LYS A 20 -8.51 -1.92 -31.01
C LYS A 20 -8.06 -1.28 -29.70
N VAL A 21 -6.98 -1.77 -29.12
CA VAL A 21 -6.50 -1.34 -27.80
C VAL A 21 -6.19 0.16 -27.73
N PRO A 22 -5.47 0.79 -28.69
CA PRO A 22 -5.16 2.22 -28.58
C PRO A 22 -6.41 3.10 -28.52
N ALA A 23 -7.38 2.84 -29.41
CA ALA A 23 -8.62 3.61 -29.45
C ALA A 23 -9.45 3.42 -28.16
N LYS A 24 -9.61 2.18 -27.70
CA LYS A 24 -10.36 1.88 -26.48
C LYS A 24 -9.70 2.42 -25.21
N LEU A 25 -8.38 2.42 -25.15
CA LEU A 25 -7.65 3.04 -24.04
C LEU A 25 -7.83 4.56 -24.03
N SER A 26 -7.81 5.21 -25.20
CA SER A 26 -8.09 6.65 -25.33
C SER A 26 -9.50 7.01 -24.87
N GLU A 27 -10.51 6.26 -25.33
CA GLU A 27 -11.92 6.42 -24.89
C GLU A 27 -12.04 6.26 -23.37
N PHE A 28 -11.40 5.23 -22.83
CA PHE A 28 -11.36 4.97 -21.39
C PHE A 28 -10.76 6.14 -20.61
N CYS A 29 -9.59 6.64 -21.02
CA CYS A 29 -8.93 7.75 -20.35
C CYS A 29 -9.79 9.03 -20.40
N THR A 30 -10.41 9.33 -21.53
CA THR A 30 -11.29 10.50 -21.69
C THR A 30 -12.50 10.41 -20.77
N ARG A 31 -13.15 9.25 -20.72
CA ARG A 31 -14.29 9.03 -19.82
C ARG A 31 -13.86 9.14 -18.36
N LEU A 32 -12.76 8.48 -17.96
CA LEU A 32 -12.29 8.49 -16.59
C LEU A 32 -11.92 9.89 -16.11
N ASN A 33 -11.26 10.70 -16.96
CA ASN A 33 -10.92 12.07 -16.60
C ASN A 33 -12.18 12.91 -16.37
N ARG A 34 -13.21 12.76 -17.20
CA ARG A 34 -14.50 13.44 -16.98
C ARG A 34 -15.17 13.02 -15.66
N GLU A 35 -15.11 11.73 -15.29
CA GLU A 35 -15.62 11.25 -14.00
C GLU A 35 -14.84 11.83 -12.82
N ARG A 36 -13.51 11.94 -12.94
CA ARG A 36 -12.64 12.56 -11.94
C ARG A 36 -12.94 14.04 -11.74
N GLU A 37 -13.10 14.79 -12.82
CA GLU A 37 -13.45 16.23 -12.77
C GLU A 37 -14.80 16.48 -12.08
N ASN A 38 -15.74 15.57 -12.24
CA ASN A 38 -17.10 15.69 -11.68
C ASN A 38 -17.31 14.90 -10.39
N HIS A 39 -16.26 14.44 -9.71
CA HIS A 39 -16.36 13.56 -8.54
C HIS A 39 -17.05 14.22 -7.34
N ALA A 40 -16.89 15.53 -7.13
CA ALA A 40 -17.41 16.25 -5.97
C ALA A 40 -18.95 16.23 -5.85
N ALA A 41 -19.67 16.02 -6.96
CA ALA A 41 -21.13 15.93 -6.98
C ALA A 41 -21.68 14.51 -6.76
N LYS A 42 -20.80 13.52 -6.54
CA LYS A 42 -21.17 12.10 -6.47
C LYS A 42 -21.23 11.59 -5.03
N SER A 43 -22.12 10.62 -4.80
CA SER A 43 -22.16 9.91 -3.52
C SER A 43 -20.94 8.99 -3.36
N MET A 44 -20.64 8.61 -2.11
CA MET A 44 -19.57 7.67 -1.80
C MET A 44 -19.72 6.35 -2.58
N THR A 45 -20.92 5.82 -2.69
CA THR A 45 -21.21 4.60 -3.47
C THR A 45 -20.83 4.77 -4.93
N GLN A 46 -21.26 5.87 -5.56
CA GLN A 46 -20.93 6.16 -6.96
C GLN A 46 -19.40 6.31 -7.18
N LEU A 47 -18.69 6.90 -6.22
CA LEU A 47 -17.23 7.04 -6.30
C LEU A 47 -16.52 5.67 -6.21
N TYR A 48 -17.01 4.75 -5.36
CA TYR A 48 -16.52 3.38 -5.35
C TYR A 48 -16.81 2.67 -6.66
N GLU A 49 -18.02 2.77 -7.19
CA GLU A 49 -18.41 2.18 -8.49
C GLU A 49 -17.52 2.67 -9.63
N ILE A 50 -17.24 3.98 -9.72
CA ILE A 50 -16.32 4.53 -10.72
C ILE A 50 -14.92 3.87 -10.61
N SER A 51 -14.43 3.68 -9.40
CA SER A 51 -13.13 3.05 -9.19
C SER A 51 -13.13 1.56 -9.58
N PHE A 52 -14.22 0.84 -9.30
CA PHE A 52 -14.39 -0.57 -9.67
C PHE A 52 -14.55 -0.72 -11.19
N ASP A 53 -15.33 0.16 -11.82
CA ASP A 53 -15.51 0.20 -13.28
C ASP A 53 -14.18 0.48 -13.99
N ALA A 54 -13.39 1.44 -13.49
CA ALA A 54 -12.08 1.73 -14.04
C ALA A 54 -11.13 0.53 -13.95
N HIS A 55 -11.21 -0.23 -12.85
CA HIS A 55 -10.46 -1.48 -12.72
C HIS A 55 -10.92 -2.52 -13.77
N TYR A 56 -12.23 -2.77 -13.87
CA TYR A 56 -12.79 -3.75 -14.81
C TYR A 56 -12.46 -3.41 -16.25
N ASP A 57 -12.62 -2.15 -16.64
CA ASP A 57 -12.33 -1.67 -17.99
C ASP A 57 -10.86 -1.87 -18.36
N LEU A 58 -9.94 -1.51 -17.46
CA LEU A 58 -8.51 -1.65 -17.74
C LEU A 58 -8.10 -3.13 -17.87
N VAL A 59 -8.67 -4.01 -17.04
CA VAL A 59 -8.47 -5.47 -17.17
C VAL A 59 -9.01 -5.98 -18.49
N THR A 60 -10.18 -5.50 -18.93
CA THR A 60 -10.85 -5.91 -20.16
C THR A 60 -10.14 -5.41 -21.42
N ILE A 61 -9.70 -4.15 -21.45
CA ILE A 61 -8.90 -3.58 -22.53
C ILE A 61 -7.56 -4.32 -22.65
N HIS A 62 -6.98 -4.68 -21.50
CA HIS A 62 -5.72 -5.45 -21.39
C HIS A 62 -4.59 -4.86 -22.23
N PRO A 63 -4.17 -3.61 -21.96
CA PRO A 63 -3.32 -2.86 -22.90
C PRO A 63 -1.87 -3.34 -22.98
N TRP A 64 -1.36 -4.09 -22.01
CA TRP A 64 0.03 -4.55 -21.96
C TRP A 64 0.14 -6.07 -22.11
N ALA A 65 1.35 -6.55 -22.40
CA ALA A 65 1.63 -7.98 -22.47
C ALA A 65 1.55 -8.66 -21.09
N ASP A 66 1.93 -7.94 -20.03
CA ASP A 66 1.84 -8.39 -18.63
C ASP A 66 1.56 -7.20 -17.70
N GLY A 67 1.15 -7.50 -16.46
CA GLY A 67 0.95 -6.51 -15.42
C GLY A 67 -0.44 -5.83 -15.42
N ASN A 68 -1.34 -6.17 -16.32
CA ASN A 68 -2.64 -5.51 -16.46
C ASN A 68 -3.46 -5.55 -15.16
N GLY A 69 -3.53 -6.69 -14.48
CA GLY A 69 -4.23 -6.81 -13.20
C GLY A 69 -3.59 -5.99 -12.06
N ARG A 70 -2.25 -5.86 -12.06
CA ARG A 70 -1.55 -5.01 -11.09
C ARG A 70 -1.83 -3.54 -11.33
N MET A 71 -1.79 -3.12 -12.59
CA MET A 71 -2.08 -1.74 -12.99
C MET A 71 -3.53 -1.37 -12.74
N ALA A 72 -4.47 -2.29 -13.00
CA ALA A 72 -5.89 -2.06 -12.73
C ALA A 72 -6.17 -1.87 -11.23
N ARG A 73 -5.57 -2.69 -10.36
CA ARG A 73 -5.67 -2.51 -8.91
C ARG A 73 -5.01 -1.20 -8.44
N LEU A 74 -3.87 -0.85 -9.00
CA LEU A 74 -3.19 0.41 -8.69
C LEU A 74 -4.05 1.61 -9.08
N LEU A 75 -4.62 1.61 -10.28
CA LEU A 75 -5.53 2.66 -10.76
C LEU A 75 -6.76 2.79 -9.86
N MET A 76 -7.42 1.68 -9.55
CA MET A 76 -8.57 1.65 -8.64
C MET A 76 -8.24 2.30 -7.29
N ASN A 77 -7.14 1.88 -6.67
CA ASN A 77 -6.74 2.40 -5.37
C ASN A 77 -6.31 3.87 -5.44
N MET A 78 -5.66 4.29 -6.54
CA MET A 78 -5.33 5.70 -6.78
C MET A 78 -6.59 6.57 -6.84
N LEU A 79 -7.63 6.12 -7.57
CA LEU A 79 -8.91 6.83 -7.63
C LEU A 79 -9.60 6.87 -6.26
N GLN A 80 -9.58 5.76 -5.51
CA GLN A 80 -10.15 5.72 -4.17
C GLN A 80 -9.45 6.70 -3.22
N PHE A 81 -8.13 6.80 -3.27
CA PHE A 81 -7.38 7.81 -2.52
C PHE A 81 -7.72 9.24 -2.96
N GLU A 82 -7.77 9.50 -4.27
CA GLU A 82 -8.12 10.81 -4.83
C GLU A 82 -9.52 11.25 -4.39
N PHE A 83 -10.46 10.32 -4.31
CA PHE A 83 -11.83 10.57 -3.85
C PHE A 83 -12.00 10.56 -2.32
N GLY A 84 -10.93 10.40 -1.56
CA GLY A 84 -11.00 10.35 -0.10
C GLY A 84 -11.60 9.06 0.46
N LEU A 85 -11.63 7.99 -0.31
CA LEU A 85 -12.17 6.69 0.06
C LEU A 85 -11.12 5.76 0.67
N ILE A 86 -11.56 4.76 1.43
CA ILE A 86 -10.69 3.70 1.93
C ILE A 86 -10.38 2.72 0.79
N PRO A 87 -9.09 2.44 0.50
CA PRO A 87 -8.72 1.54 -0.59
C PRO A 87 -9.20 0.11 -0.39
N THR A 88 -9.79 -0.46 -1.43
CA THR A 88 -10.24 -1.86 -1.47
C THR A 88 -9.07 -2.78 -1.79
N LYS A 89 -8.88 -3.83 -0.98
CA LYS A 89 -7.80 -4.80 -1.12
C LYS A 89 -8.37 -6.12 -1.68
N ILE A 90 -7.86 -6.58 -2.82
CA ILE A 90 -8.11 -7.94 -3.31
C ILE A 90 -6.98 -8.81 -2.79
N LEU A 91 -7.28 -9.67 -1.82
CA LEU A 91 -6.31 -10.52 -1.16
C LEU A 91 -6.07 -11.81 -1.96
N LYS A 92 -5.03 -12.56 -1.57
CA LYS A 92 -4.68 -13.81 -2.25
C LYS A 92 -5.81 -14.85 -2.16
N GLU A 93 -6.46 -14.89 -1.02
CA GLU A 93 -7.61 -15.77 -0.75
C GLU A 93 -8.84 -15.43 -1.61
N ASP A 94 -9.01 -14.19 -2.04
CA ASP A 94 -10.15 -13.75 -2.85
C ASP A 94 -9.92 -14.00 -4.36
N LYS A 95 -8.76 -14.52 -4.77
CA LYS A 95 -8.32 -14.57 -6.17
C LYS A 95 -9.27 -15.38 -7.07
N GLU A 96 -9.75 -16.51 -6.61
CA GLU A 96 -10.63 -17.37 -7.41
C GLU A 96 -11.99 -16.72 -7.65
N GLU A 97 -12.61 -16.17 -6.59
CA GLU A 97 -13.87 -15.44 -6.67
C GLU A 97 -13.74 -14.17 -7.52
N TYR A 98 -12.62 -13.47 -7.40
CA TYR A 98 -12.31 -12.30 -8.22
C TYR A 98 -12.24 -12.65 -9.72
N ILE A 99 -11.55 -13.75 -10.09
CA ILE A 99 -11.47 -14.18 -11.49
C ILE A 99 -12.85 -14.62 -11.99
N LYS A 100 -13.62 -15.33 -11.17
CA LYS A 100 -14.99 -15.74 -11.48
C LYS A 100 -15.86 -14.51 -11.75
N ALA A 101 -15.85 -13.50 -10.88
CA ALA A 101 -16.61 -12.27 -11.06
C ALA A 101 -16.26 -11.54 -12.38
N LEU A 102 -14.95 -11.47 -12.74
CA LEU A 102 -14.52 -10.89 -14.03
C LEU A 102 -15.07 -11.67 -15.23
N VAL A 103 -15.10 -13.01 -15.16
CA VAL A 103 -15.59 -13.87 -16.23
C VAL A 103 -17.09 -13.76 -16.35
N GLU A 104 -17.83 -13.87 -15.26
CA GLU A 104 -19.30 -13.78 -15.23
C GLU A 104 -19.80 -12.42 -15.72
N THR A 105 -19.14 -11.33 -15.29
CA THR A 105 -19.45 -9.97 -15.77
C THR A 105 -19.32 -9.87 -17.28
N ARG A 106 -18.28 -10.47 -17.86
CA ARG A 106 -18.06 -10.47 -19.30
C ARG A 106 -19.05 -11.37 -20.04
N GLU A 107 -19.41 -12.51 -19.47
CA GLU A 107 -20.33 -13.48 -20.11
C GLU A 107 -21.77 -13.01 -20.08
N ASN A 108 -22.17 -12.34 -19.02
CA ASN A 108 -23.51 -11.80 -18.83
C ASN A 108 -23.68 -10.39 -19.39
N GLU A 109 -22.55 -9.74 -19.78
CA GLU A 109 -22.51 -8.31 -20.17
C GLU A 109 -23.10 -7.40 -19.09
N ASP A 110 -23.01 -7.82 -17.81
CA ASP A 110 -23.57 -7.10 -16.66
C ASP A 110 -22.45 -6.70 -15.68
N LEU A 111 -22.12 -5.42 -15.66
CA LEU A 111 -21.11 -4.85 -14.81
C LEU A 111 -21.46 -4.92 -13.31
N ASN A 112 -22.74 -5.06 -12.97
CA ASN A 112 -23.18 -5.13 -11.58
C ASN A 112 -22.63 -6.38 -10.88
N VAL A 113 -22.42 -7.49 -11.59
CA VAL A 113 -21.79 -8.70 -11.04
C VAL A 113 -20.41 -8.38 -10.44
N PHE A 114 -19.58 -7.63 -11.16
CA PHE A 114 -18.27 -7.22 -10.66
C PHE A 114 -18.36 -6.18 -9.55
N ARG A 115 -19.27 -5.22 -9.66
CA ARG A 115 -19.50 -4.20 -8.62
C ARG A 115 -19.96 -4.82 -7.30
N GLU A 116 -20.86 -5.80 -7.34
CA GLU A 116 -21.32 -6.53 -6.15
C GLU A 116 -20.18 -7.29 -5.48
N PHE A 117 -19.39 -8.03 -6.25
CA PHE A 117 -18.18 -8.70 -5.73
C PHE A 117 -17.22 -7.70 -5.07
N MET A 118 -16.92 -6.58 -5.73
CA MET A 118 -15.99 -5.57 -5.22
C MET A 118 -16.55 -4.87 -3.97
N THR A 119 -17.84 -4.61 -3.92
CA THR A 119 -18.52 -4.03 -2.76
C THR A 119 -18.47 -4.99 -1.55
N ALA A 120 -18.75 -6.26 -1.76
CA ALA A 120 -18.64 -7.29 -0.72
C ALA A 120 -17.20 -7.40 -0.21
N THR A 121 -16.22 -7.38 -1.11
CA THR A 121 -14.78 -7.39 -0.77
C THR A 121 -14.38 -6.15 0.02
N MET A 122 -14.85 -4.97 -0.36
CA MET A 122 -14.62 -3.72 0.38
C MET A 122 -15.19 -3.79 1.79
N ILE A 123 -16.44 -4.21 1.95
CA ILE A 123 -17.10 -4.36 3.27
C ILE A 123 -16.32 -5.34 4.14
N LYS A 124 -15.93 -6.50 3.60
CA LYS A 124 -15.07 -7.50 4.28
C LYS A 124 -13.76 -6.89 4.77
N ASN A 125 -13.08 -6.11 3.93
CA ASN A 125 -11.82 -5.44 4.29
C ASN A 125 -12.02 -4.44 5.43
N ILE A 126 -13.01 -3.55 5.31
CA ILE A 126 -13.27 -2.51 6.32
C ILE A 126 -13.67 -3.14 7.65
N THR A 127 -14.55 -4.14 7.63
CA THR A 127 -14.98 -4.86 8.85
C THR A 127 -13.78 -5.46 9.56
N ARG A 128 -12.89 -6.14 8.82
CA ARG A 128 -11.66 -6.73 9.37
C ARG A 128 -10.72 -5.66 9.95
N ASP A 129 -10.54 -4.56 9.24
CA ASP A 129 -9.65 -3.47 9.70
C ASP A 129 -10.22 -2.82 10.98
N ILE A 130 -11.55 -2.68 11.10
CA ILE A 130 -12.23 -2.21 12.32
C ILE A 130 -12.04 -3.19 13.48
N GLU A 131 -12.18 -4.50 13.25
CA GLU A 131 -11.98 -5.53 14.28
C GLU A 131 -10.54 -5.54 14.80
N VAL A 132 -9.56 -5.45 13.90
CA VAL A 132 -8.13 -5.36 14.27
C VAL A 132 -7.88 -4.10 15.10
N TYR A 133 -8.44 -2.97 14.69
CA TYR A 133 -8.33 -1.72 15.43
C TYR A 133 -8.96 -1.81 16.82
N ARG A 134 -10.17 -2.36 16.94
CA ARG A 134 -10.85 -2.57 18.24
C ARG A 134 -10.06 -3.48 19.16
N LYS A 135 -9.49 -4.58 18.65
CA LYS A 135 -8.62 -5.47 19.42
C LYS A 135 -7.39 -4.72 19.92
N SER A 136 -6.74 -3.92 19.09
CA SER A 136 -5.56 -3.15 19.49
C SER A 136 -5.84 -2.12 20.60
N ILE A 137 -7.03 -1.54 20.62
CA ILE A 137 -7.46 -0.63 21.70
C ILE A 137 -7.74 -1.40 22.98
N ASN A 138 -8.46 -2.53 22.90
CA ASN A 138 -8.83 -3.32 24.07
C ASN A 138 -7.59 -3.95 24.73
N ASP A 139 -6.66 -4.49 23.94
CA ASP A 139 -5.39 -5.00 24.44
C ASP A 139 -4.56 -3.90 25.12
N THR A 140 -4.68 -2.67 24.63
CA THR A 140 -4.03 -1.50 25.24
C THR A 140 -4.68 -1.11 26.58
N SER A 141 -5.95 -1.43 26.77
CA SER A 141 -6.70 -1.14 28.01
C SER A 141 -6.46 -2.19 29.11
N ILE A 142 -6.09 -3.41 28.73
CA ILE A 142 -5.83 -4.53 29.68
C ILE A 142 -4.34 -4.64 30.04
N SER A 143 -3.45 -4.33 29.11
CA SER A 143 -2.01 -4.20 29.35
C SER A 143 -1.67 -2.71 29.32
N GLY A 144 -1.36 -2.09 30.44
CA GLY A 144 -0.98 -0.66 30.52
C GLY A 144 0.26 -0.25 29.70
N GLU A 145 0.52 -0.90 28.56
CA GLU A 145 1.65 -0.62 27.66
C GLU A 145 1.19 -0.43 26.21
N LYS A 146 1.28 0.80 25.73
CA LYS A 146 0.91 1.25 24.38
C LYS A 146 1.89 0.74 23.32
N PRO A 147 1.43 0.19 22.14
CA PRO A 147 2.32 -0.15 21.00
C PRO A 147 3.04 1.06 20.39
N GLN A 148 2.51 2.28 20.59
CA GLN A 148 3.16 3.54 20.22
C GLN A 148 4.49 3.79 20.95
N LYS A 149 4.67 3.23 22.17
CA LYS A 149 5.90 3.41 22.96
C LYS A 149 7.17 2.85 22.29
N SER A 150 7.08 1.88 21.40
CA SER A 150 8.30 1.30 20.78
C SER A 150 8.85 2.16 19.62
N ARG A 151 8.00 2.81 18.83
CA ARG A 151 8.44 3.76 17.78
C ARG A 151 8.86 5.10 18.39
N GLU A 152 8.06 5.66 19.30
CA GLU A 152 8.41 6.89 20.02
C GLU A 152 9.65 6.71 20.93
N LYS A 153 9.81 5.55 21.61
CA LYS A 153 11.03 5.24 22.36
C LYS A 153 12.26 5.14 21.45
N LYS A 154 12.12 4.56 20.24
CA LYS A 154 13.22 4.50 19.26
C LYS A 154 13.60 5.89 18.75
N VAL A 155 12.63 6.74 18.41
CA VAL A 155 12.87 8.12 17.97
C VAL A 155 13.53 8.91 19.10
N LYS A 156 12.94 8.90 20.30
CA LYS A 156 13.51 9.59 21.48
C LYS A 156 14.89 9.08 21.87
N SER A 157 15.18 7.79 21.74
CA SER A 157 16.53 7.24 22.03
C SER A 157 17.53 7.67 20.99
N ARG A 158 17.17 7.74 19.71
CA ARG A 158 18.02 8.20 18.62
C ARG A 158 18.38 9.68 18.76
N GLU A 159 17.39 10.51 19.11
CA GLU A 159 17.61 11.95 19.40
C GLU A 159 18.51 12.16 20.60
N LYS A 160 18.35 11.38 21.68
CA LYS A 160 19.22 11.43 22.85
C LYS A 160 20.66 11.00 22.54
N ILE A 161 20.84 9.95 21.73
CA ILE A 161 22.18 9.53 21.27
C ILE A 161 22.85 10.69 20.52
N MET A 162 22.15 11.30 19.56
CA MET A 162 22.69 12.42 18.79
C MET A 162 23.02 13.63 19.66
N ALA A 163 22.14 13.99 20.62
CA ALA A 163 22.36 15.10 21.54
C ALA A 163 23.59 14.88 22.44
N LEU A 164 23.79 13.65 22.94
CA LEU A 164 24.96 13.32 23.75
C LEU A 164 26.27 13.30 22.94
N LEU A 165 26.23 12.78 21.71
CA LEU A 165 27.37 12.77 20.80
C LEU A 165 27.72 14.17 20.28
N SER A 166 26.77 15.08 20.21
CA SER A 166 27.03 16.49 19.88
C SER A 166 27.73 17.24 21.02
N GLN A 167 27.57 16.78 22.27
CA GLN A 167 28.25 17.34 23.44
C GLN A 167 29.63 16.72 23.66
N ASP A 168 29.75 15.41 23.45
CA ASP A 168 30.97 14.64 23.56
C ASP A 168 30.96 13.50 22.52
N ASN A 169 31.71 13.71 21.46
CA ASN A 169 31.80 12.79 20.33
C ASN A 169 32.69 11.56 20.59
N THR A 170 33.28 11.46 21.77
CA THR A 170 34.18 10.34 22.17
C THR A 170 33.44 9.26 22.96
N LEU A 171 32.14 9.48 23.29
CA LEU A 171 31.35 8.57 24.12
C LEU A 171 31.24 7.17 23.51
N SER A 172 31.48 6.16 24.34
CA SER A 172 31.27 4.76 23.96
C SER A 172 29.82 4.35 23.96
N ALA A 173 29.46 3.26 23.24
CA ALA A 173 28.12 2.70 23.26
C ALA A 173 27.67 2.30 24.68
N ALA A 174 28.58 1.83 25.51
CA ALA A 174 28.30 1.48 26.92
C ALA A 174 27.94 2.73 27.74
N THR A 175 28.72 3.80 27.62
CA THR A 175 28.47 5.07 28.33
C THR A 175 27.17 5.74 27.86
N LEU A 176 26.86 5.68 26.55
CA LEU A 176 25.61 6.16 26.02
C LEU A 176 24.41 5.35 26.56
N ALA A 177 24.55 4.03 26.66
CA ALA A 177 23.55 3.13 27.22
C ALA A 177 23.19 3.48 28.66
N GLU A 178 24.20 3.70 29.50
CA GLU A 178 24.06 4.10 30.90
C GLU A 178 23.34 5.45 31.03
N ARG A 179 23.77 6.47 30.27
CA ARG A 179 23.20 7.83 30.34
C ARG A 179 21.75 7.90 29.81
N ILE A 180 21.38 7.03 28.86
CA ILE A 180 20.05 7.02 28.25
C ILE A 180 19.09 6.07 29.00
N GLY A 181 19.62 5.11 29.78
CA GLY A 181 18.84 4.09 30.49
C GLY A 181 18.33 2.97 29.59
N ILE A 182 19.16 2.53 28.61
CA ILE A 182 18.88 1.43 27.69
C ILE A 182 20.08 0.47 27.62
N THR A 183 19.92 -0.71 27.00
CA THR A 183 21.02 -1.67 26.88
C THR A 183 22.07 -1.23 25.85
N ALA A 184 23.33 -1.58 26.05
CA ALA A 184 24.42 -1.30 25.11
C ALA A 184 24.10 -1.84 23.70
N LYS A 185 23.53 -3.05 23.60
CA LYS A 185 23.10 -3.67 22.35
C LYS A 185 22.02 -2.84 21.63
N ALA A 186 21.14 -2.17 22.38
CA ALA A 186 20.14 -1.26 21.79
C ALA A 186 20.80 0.01 21.24
N VAL A 187 21.79 0.56 21.92
CA VAL A 187 22.58 1.71 21.43
C VAL A 187 23.36 1.34 20.16
N GLU A 188 24.07 0.22 20.17
CA GLU A 188 24.81 -0.26 18.99
C GLU A 188 23.91 -0.40 17.77
N LYS A 189 22.70 -0.95 17.93
CA LYS A 189 21.71 -1.05 16.85
C LYS A 189 21.26 0.32 16.35
N GLN A 190 21.09 1.31 17.21
CA GLN A 190 20.74 2.68 16.83
C GLN A 190 21.90 3.37 16.10
N ILE A 191 23.13 3.21 16.59
CA ILE A 191 24.33 3.74 15.95
C ILE A 191 24.52 3.12 14.55
N ALA A 192 24.33 1.80 14.41
CA ALA A 192 24.39 1.13 13.11
C ALA A 192 23.38 1.70 12.11
N ALA A 193 22.15 1.96 12.57
CA ALA A 193 21.12 2.59 11.74
C ALA A 193 21.49 4.04 11.36
N LEU A 194 21.98 4.85 12.31
CA LEU A 194 22.47 6.22 12.06
C LEU A 194 23.61 6.28 11.06
N LYS A 195 24.50 5.27 11.10
CA LYS A 195 25.60 5.12 10.10
C LYS A 195 25.04 4.75 8.72
N ALA A 196 24.11 3.81 8.65
CA ALA A 196 23.48 3.41 7.39
C ALA A 196 22.72 4.57 6.73
N ASP A 197 22.08 5.44 7.53
CA ASP A 197 21.36 6.63 7.08
C ASP A 197 22.30 7.81 6.74
N GLY A 198 23.63 7.65 6.91
CA GLY A 198 24.61 8.70 6.63
C GLY A 198 24.61 9.86 7.63
N VAL A 199 23.85 9.76 8.73
CA VAL A 199 23.71 10.80 9.76
C VAL A 199 24.88 10.81 10.74
N LEU A 200 25.52 9.66 10.96
CA LEU A 200 26.64 9.50 11.88
C LEU A 200 27.81 8.79 11.19
N ARG A 201 29.01 9.31 11.34
CA ARG A 201 30.24 8.69 10.83
C ARG A 201 31.29 8.60 11.93
N ARG A 202 31.92 7.43 12.04
CA ARG A 202 33.05 7.26 12.96
C ARG A 202 34.35 7.63 12.26
N ILE A 203 35.20 8.35 12.98
CA ILE A 203 36.55 8.77 12.52
C ILE A 203 37.57 8.18 13.45
N GLY A 204 38.59 7.49 12.90
CA GLY A 204 39.65 6.85 13.62
C GLY A 204 39.42 5.37 13.98
N PRO A 205 40.36 4.74 14.72
CA PRO A 205 40.33 3.34 15.09
C PRO A 205 39.24 3.02 16.12
N ASP A 206 38.98 1.72 16.34
CA ASP A 206 37.96 1.27 17.31
C ASP A 206 38.23 1.66 18.74
N LYS A 207 39.52 1.76 19.12
CA LYS A 207 39.96 2.35 20.40
C LYS A 207 40.52 3.74 20.13
N GLY A 208 39.90 4.77 20.74
CA GLY A 208 40.34 6.16 20.62
C GLY A 208 39.78 6.93 19.43
N GLY A 209 38.93 6.34 18.61
CA GLY A 209 38.19 7.07 17.56
C GLY A 209 36.97 7.82 18.12
N TYR A 210 36.43 8.78 17.32
CA TYR A 210 35.28 9.63 17.67
C TYR A 210 34.19 9.58 16.60
N TRP A 211 33.03 10.06 16.96
CA TRP A 211 31.83 10.07 16.10
C TRP A 211 31.66 11.40 15.37
#